data_d2d2abbeb733eccb030f61d56bb8996d
#
_entry.id   d2d2abbeb733eccb030f61d56bb8996d
#
_cell.length_a   1.000
_cell.length_b   1.000
_cell.length_c   1.000
_cell.angle_alpha   90.00
_cell.angle_beta   90.00
_cell.angle_gamma   90.00
#
_symmetry.space_group_name_H-M   'P 1'
#
loop_
_entity.id
_entity.type
_entity.pdbx_description
1 polymer ?
#
loop_
_entity_poly.entity_id
_entity_poly.type
_entity_poly.pdbx_seq_one_letter_code
_entity_poly.pdbx_strand_id
1 'polypeptide(L)'
;AYNYSITDCDVGELVFTSDTVDNVNLNGTEISSKIDFDDFEINKSISIADMELPEYNLSFPWRILSNKVNFYLNDSTLYHALTDEELADEKLYNSYITAYKKFFSVYKNKGDLKSSNTCYAEMKDVETRRLKYLYESEGGIDNLLNYQLNVFLKYFAEYGTSPIKSIKISGWVILIFSFFYFFFYSDWDRINRKFLINRGEKLISYFRSEQKLEDLYSDKY
;
A
#
# COMPACT_ATOMS: atom_id res chain seq x y z
N ALA A 1 -9.02 26.71 -16.65
CA ALA A 1 -9.36 25.30 -16.44
C ALA A 1 -9.63 24.67 -17.81
N TYR A 2 -8.81 23.71 -18.19
CA TYR A 2 -8.99 23.00 -19.46
C TYR A 2 -9.56 21.61 -19.14
N ASN A 3 -10.53 21.17 -19.96
CA ASN A 3 -11.07 19.82 -19.89
C ASN A 3 -10.79 19.12 -21.20
N TYR A 4 -10.25 17.92 -21.16
CA TYR A 4 -10.09 17.05 -22.31
C TYR A 4 -11.12 15.92 -22.26
N SER A 5 -11.75 15.66 -23.41
CA SER A 5 -12.69 14.55 -23.54
C SER A 5 -12.42 13.81 -24.85
N ILE A 6 -12.08 12.55 -24.72
CA ILE A 6 -11.95 11.58 -25.82
C ILE A 6 -12.80 10.40 -25.38
N THR A 7 -13.91 10.16 -26.01
CA THR A 7 -14.87 9.12 -25.61
C THR A 7 -15.25 8.24 -26.77
N ASP A 8 -15.47 6.98 -26.50
CA ASP A 8 -15.95 5.99 -27.47
C ASP A 8 -15.09 5.93 -28.76
N CYS A 9 -13.77 6.01 -28.59
CA CYS A 9 -12.81 6.05 -29.67
C CYS A 9 -11.81 4.90 -29.59
N ASP A 10 -11.37 4.43 -30.76
CA ASP A 10 -10.20 3.56 -30.89
C ASP A 10 -8.98 4.43 -31.23
N VAL A 11 -8.00 4.46 -30.35
CA VAL A 11 -6.81 5.30 -30.41
C VAL A 11 -5.58 4.43 -30.40
N GLY A 12 -4.72 4.56 -31.39
CA GLY A 12 -3.45 3.82 -31.40
C GLY A 12 -2.52 4.27 -30.29
N GLU A 13 -2.28 5.57 -30.20
CA GLU A 13 -1.36 6.18 -29.21
C GLU A 13 -1.96 7.46 -28.65
N LEU A 14 -1.89 7.61 -27.32
CA LEU A 14 -2.32 8.80 -26.61
C LEU A 14 -1.15 9.38 -25.81
N VAL A 15 -0.67 10.56 -26.24
CA VAL A 15 0.45 11.25 -25.61
C VAL A 15 0.03 12.63 -25.17
N PHE A 16 0.15 12.92 -23.89
CA PHE A 16 -0.04 14.26 -23.33
C PHE A 16 1.32 14.82 -22.93
N THR A 17 1.63 16.02 -23.38
CA THR A 17 2.91 16.67 -23.10
C THR A 17 2.71 18.01 -22.41
N SER A 18 3.37 18.16 -21.25
CA SER A 18 3.60 19.45 -20.55
C SER A 18 2.35 20.32 -20.31
N ASP A 19 1.20 19.72 -20.04
CA ASP A 19 -0.05 20.43 -19.79
C ASP A 19 -0.61 20.15 -18.40
N THR A 20 -1.28 21.16 -17.83
CA THR A 20 -2.05 21.02 -16.60
C THR A 20 -3.53 21.15 -16.91
N VAL A 21 -4.30 20.11 -16.59
CA VAL A 21 -5.75 20.08 -16.87
C VAL A 21 -6.55 19.83 -15.60
N ASP A 22 -7.79 20.29 -15.59
CA ASP A 22 -8.68 20.03 -14.48
C ASP A 22 -9.28 18.61 -14.58
N ASN A 23 -9.85 18.28 -15.72
CA ASN A 23 -10.52 17.00 -15.90
C ASN A 23 -10.14 16.35 -17.24
N VAL A 24 -9.99 15.03 -17.22
CA VAL A 24 -9.78 14.18 -18.40
C VAL A 24 -10.89 13.14 -18.44
N ASN A 25 -11.52 13.00 -19.60
CA ASN A 25 -12.53 11.96 -19.83
C ASN A 25 -12.08 11.06 -20.97
N LEU A 26 -11.86 9.78 -20.66
CA LEU A 26 -11.46 8.72 -21.59
C LEU A 26 -12.45 7.54 -21.59
N ASN A 27 -13.70 7.81 -21.26
CA ASN A 27 -14.72 6.76 -21.17
C ASN A 27 -14.91 6.04 -22.50
N GLY A 28 -15.02 4.72 -22.45
CA GLY A 28 -15.26 3.89 -23.63
C GLY A 28 -14.12 3.91 -24.67
N THR A 29 -12.96 4.45 -24.32
CA THR A 29 -11.83 4.56 -25.26
C THR A 29 -10.97 3.31 -25.18
N GLU A 30 -10.69 2.70 -26.33
CA GLU A 30 -9.71 1.63 -26.48
C GLU A 30 -8.38 2.22 -26.92
N ILE A 31 -7.30 1.94 -26.17
CA ILE A 31 -5.95 2.42 -26.50
C ILE A 31 -5.07 1.19 -26.74
N SER A 32 -4.71 0.98 -27.99
CA SER A 32 -4.08 -0.26 -28.43
C SER A 32 -2.56 -0.28 -28.30
N SER A 33 -1.88 0.87 -28.31
CA SER A 33 -0.42 0.92 -28.38
C SER A 33 0.25 1.56 -27.15
N LYS A 34 -0.02 2.84 -26.89
CA LYS A 34 0.69 3.58 -25.83
C LYS A 34 -0.18 4.65 -25.20
N ILE A 35 -0.04 4.77 -23.87
CA ILE A 35 -0.49 5.94 -23.11
C ILE A 35 0.70 6.58 -22.43
N ASP A 36 0.88 7.88 -22.60
CA ASP A 36 1.96 8.65 -22.01
C ASP A 36 1.44 9.95 -21.38
N PHE A 37 1.66 10.06 -20.06
CA PHE A 37 1.32 11.22 -19.25
C PHE A 37 2.54 11.73 -18.46
N ASP A 38 3.76 11.52 -18.94
CA ASP A 38 4.97 11.72 -18.14
C ASP A 38 5.10 13.15 -17.56
N ASP A 39 4.74 14.17 -18.30
CA ASP A 39 4.80 15.59 -17.87
C ASP A 39 3.41 16.23 -17.74
N PHE A 40 2.39 15.44 -17.45
CA PHE A 40 1.01 15.86 -17.41
C PHE A 40 0.47 15.90 -15.98
N GLU A 41 -0.20 16.98 -15.61
CA GLU A 41 -0.85 17.12 -14.32
C GLU A 41 -2.37 17.18 -14.44
N ILE A 42 -3.06 16.31 -13.70
CA ILE A 42 -4.51 16.32 -13.58
C ILE A 42 -4.85 16.91 -12.20
N ASN A 43 -5.56 18.04 -12.19
CA ASN A 43 -5.89 18.71 -10.93
C ASN A 43 -7.06 18.05 -10.20
N LYS A 44 -8.12 17.66 -10.91
CA LYS A 44 -9.37 17.23 -10.29
C LYS A 44 -9.68 15.75 -10.54
N SER A 45 -9.98 15.36 -11.78
CA SER A 45 -10.42 14.00 -12.05
C SER A 45 -10.02 13.47 -13.40
N ILE A 46 -9.91 12.15 -13.48
CA ILE A 46 -9.85 11.39 -14.72
C ILE A 46 -10.98 10.36 -14.73
N SER A 47 -11.78 10.37 -15.77
CA SER A 47 -12.84 9.38 -15.98
C SER A 47 -12.39 8.35 -17.01
N ILE A 48 -12.43 7.08 -16.63
CA ILE A 48 -11.91 5.95 -17.40
C ILE A 48 -12.90 4.77 -17.40
N ALA A 49 -14.18 5.05 -17.28
CA ALA A 49 -15.20 4.02 -17.33
C ALA A 49 -15.14 3.29 -18.68
N ASP A 50 -15.15 1.96 -18.62
CA ASP A 50 -15.07 1.07 -19.80
C ASP A 50 -13.86 1.31 -20.72
N MET A 51 -12.81 1.97 -20.23
CA MET A 51 -11.57 2.15 -20.94
C MET A 51 -10.78 0.84 -21.01
N GLU A 52 -10.26 0.50 -22.19
CA GLU A 52 -9.30 -0.58 -22.35
C GLU A 52 -7.86 -0.06 -22.34
N LEU A 53 -7.05 -0.65 -21.44
CA LEU A 53 -5.66 -0.25 -21.22
C LEU A 53 -4.71 -1.12 -22.05
N PRO A 54 -3.68 -0.52 -22.68
CA PRO A 54 -2.64 -1.29 -23.34
C PRO A 54 -1.87 -2.13 -22.31
N GLU A 55 -1.59 -3.37 -22.64
CA GLU A 55 -0.96 -4.32 -21.70
C GLU A 55 0.45 -3.90 -21.23
N TYR A 56 1.21 -3.16 -22.04
CA TYR A 56 2.64 -2.95 -21.78
C TYR A 56 3.11 -1.49 -21.81
N ASN A 57 2.40 -0.58 -22.45
CA ASN A 57 2.90 0.77 -22.74
C ASN A 57 2.14 1.87 -22.00
N LEU A 58 2.00 1.71 -20.69
CA LEU A 58 1.43 2.72 -19.81
C LEU A 58 2.57 3.55 -19.20
N SER A 59 2.72 4.80 -19.61
CA SER A 59 3.77 5.70 -19.13
C SER A 59 3.19 6.81 -18.26
N PHE A 60 2.62 6.44 -17.12
CA PHE A 60 2.30 7.40 -16.07
C PHE A 60 2.33 6.72 -14.70
N PRO A 61 2.90 7.37 -13.68
CA PRO A 61 2.94 6.82 -12.34
C PRO A 61 1.57 6.88 -11.67
N TRP A 62 1.22 5.85 -10.88
CA TRP A 62 -0.07 5.79 -10.17
C TRP A 62 -0.35 7.05 -9.33
N ARG A 63 0.68 7.72 -8.80
CA ARG A 63 0.50 8.95 -8.00
C ARG A 63 -0.28 10.06 -8.72
N ILE A 64 -0.26 10.09 -10.05
CA ILE A 64 -1.01 11.08 -10.86
C ILE A 64 -2.50 10.75 -10.83
N LEU A 65 -2.82 9.46 -10.83
CA LEU A 65 -4.19 8.94 -10.83
C LEU A 65 -4.77 8.80 -9.43
N SER A 66 -3.92 8.57 -8.43
CA SER A 66 -4.35 8.34 -7.05
C SER A 66 -5.31 9.41 -6.58
N ASN A 67 -6.45 8.98 -6.06
CA ASN A 67 -7.54 9.84 -5.61
C ASN A 67 -8.18 10.76 -6.68
N LYS A 68 -7.97 10.48 -7.97
CA LYS A 68 -8.53 11.29 -9.07
C LYS A 68 -9.33 10.46 -10.06
N VAL A 69 -9.25 9.14 -9.97
CA VAL A 69 -9.89 8.24 -10.94
C VAL A 69 -11.37 8.11 -10.65
N ASN A 70 -12.17 8.35 -11.68
CA ASN A 70 -13.60 8.09 -11.68
C ASN A 70 -13.91 6.91 -12.62
N PHE A 71 -14.58 5.88 -12.10
CA PHE A 71 -14.93 4.66 -12.82
C PHE A 71 -16.41 4.63 -13.26
N TYR A 72 -17.16 5.70 -13.07
CA TYR A 72 -18.59 5.76 -13.39
C TYR A 72 -18.85 6.36 -14.76
N LEU A 73 -19.70 5.70 -15.53
CA LEU A 73 -20.14 6.15 -16.84
C LEU A 73 -20.93 7.47 -16.81
N ASN A 74 -21.67 7.72 -15.74
CA ASN A 74 -22.69 8.76 -15.71
C ASN A 74 -22.33 9.98 -14.90
N ASP A 75 -21.15 10.03 -14.31
CA ASP A 75 -20.89 11.15 -13.45
C ASP A 75 -19.91 12.12 -14.06
N SER A 76 -20.50 13.20 -14.33
CA SER A 76 -19.82 14.41 -14.67
C SER A 76 -18.75 14.71 -13.63
N THR A 77 -17.50 14.35 -13.91
CA THR A 77 -16.42 15.28 -13.65
C THR A 77 -15.79 15.38 -12.26
N LEU A 78 -16.25 14.75 -11.21
CA LEU A 78 -15.59 14.87 -9.91
C LEU A 78 -15.36 13.51 -9.30
N TYR A 79 -14.09 13.20 -9.03
CA TYR A 79 -13.75 12.13 -8.10
C TYR A 79 -14.48 12.35 -6.79
N HIS A 80 -15.24 11.37 -6.37
CA HIS A 80 -15.74 11.29 -5.00
C HIS A 80 -15.33 9.95 -4.41
N ALA A 81 -14.97 9.96 -3.14
CA ALA A 81 -14.77 8.72 -2.42
C ALA A 81 -16.09 7.96 -2.40
N LEU A 82 -16.04 6.64 -2.69
CA LEU A 82 -17.22 5.76 -2.60
C LEU A 82 -17.99 6.04 -1.31
N THR A 83 -19.27 6.32 -1.44
CA THR A 83 -20.17 6.45 -0.29
C THR A 83 -20.51 5.08 0.30
N ASP A 84 -21.09 5.04 1.48
CA ASP A 84 -21.49 3.76 2.09
C ASP A 84 -22.60 3.07 1.28
N GLU A 85 -23.47 3.84 0.61
CA GLU A 85 -24.49 3.31 -0.28
C GLU A 85 -23.89 2.64 -1.52
N GLU A 86 -22.86 3.25 -2.11
CA GLU A 86 -22.13 2.68 -3.25
C GLU A 86 -21.29 1.47 -2.84
N LEU A 87 -20.76 1.47 -1.62
CA LEU A 87 -20.10 0.28 -1.05
C LEU A 87 -21.08 -0.86 -0.78
N ALA A 88 -22.37 -0.57 -0.55
CA ALA A 88 -23.43 -1.57 -0.42
C ALA A 88 -23.74 -2.26 -1.76
N ASP A 89 -23.72 -1.52 -2.86
CA ASP A 89 -23.97 -2.06 -4.20
C ASP A 89 -22.80 -2.95 -4.65
N GLU A 90 -23.06 -4.26 -4.68
CA GLU A 90 -22.05 -5.24 -5.05
C GLU A 90 -21.53 -5.06 -6.48
N LYS A 91 -22.38 -4.64 -7.44
CA LYS A 91 -21.97 -4.46 -8.83
C LYS A 91 -21.03 -3.26 -8.97
N LEU A 92 -21.40 -2.14 -8.35
CA LEU A 92 -20.55 -0.93 -8.35
C LEU A 92 -19.21 -1.21 -7.67
N TYR A 93 -19.22 -1.82 -6.50
CA TYR A 93 -18.01 -2.21 -5.81
C TYR A 93 -17.11 -3.12 -6.66
N ASN A 94 -17.69 -4.17 -7.25
CA ASN A 94 -16.92 -5.12 -8.07
C ASN A 94 -16.36 -4.47 -9.34
N SER A 95 -17.07 -3.54 -9.97
CA SER A 95 -16.54 -2.79 -11.12
C SER A 95 -15.36 -1.92 -10.70
N TYR A 96 -15.45 -1.27 -9.55
CA TYR A 96 -14.40 -0.43 -8.99
C TYR A 96 -13.12 -1.26 -8.67
N ILE A 97 -13.29 -2.36 -7.97
CA ILE A 97 -12.17 -3.27 -7.68
C ILE A 97 -11.57 -3.88 -8.95
N THR A 98 -12.39 -4.19 -9.95
CA THR A 98 -11.91 -4.72 -11.23
C THR A 98 -11.03 -3.70 -11.96
N ALA A 99 -11.40 -2.43 -11.93
CA ALA A 99 -10.58 -1.38 -12.52
C ALA A 99 -9.22 -1.23 -11.79
N TYR A 100 -9.21 -1.24 -10.45
CA TYR A 100 -7.94 -1.28 -9.69
C TYR A 100 -7.07 -2.48 -10.07
N LYS A 101 -7.66 -3.66 -10.21
CA LYS A 101 -6.95 -4.89 -10.62
C LYS A 101 -6.35 -4.77 -12.01
N LYS A 102 -7.04 -4.13 -12.96
CA LYS A 102 -6.49 -3.85 -14.30
C LYS A 102 -5.23 -3.00 -14.20
N PHE A 103 -5.28 -1.86 -13.52
CA PHE A 103 -4.11 -0.98 -13.32
C PHE A 103 -2.98 -1.69 -12.58
N PHE A 104 -3.28 -2.38 -11.51
CA PHE A 104 -2.30 -3.17 -10.75
C PHE A 104 -1.57 -4.17 -11.65
N SER A 105 -2.32 -4.90 -12.50
CA SER A 105 -1.76 -5.88 -13.44
C SER A 105 -0.82 -5.22 -14.44
N VAL A 106 -1.25 -4.11 -15.06
CA VAL A 106 -0.44 -3.38 -16.04
C VAL A 106 0.86 -2.86 -15.41
N TYR A 107 0.82 -2.21 -14.25
CA TYR A 107 2.03 -1.76 -13.55
C TYR A 107 2.95 -2.90 -13.15
N LYS A 108 2.38 -4.01 -12.67
CA LYS A 108 3.14 -5.19 -12.30
C LYS A 108 3.84 -5.82 -13.51
N ASN A 109 3.15 -5.96 -14.63
CA ASN A 109 3.71 -6.50 -15.87
C ASN A 109 4.81 -5.61 -16.44
N LYS A 110 4.66 -4.29 -16.32
CA LYS A 110 5.69 -3.31 -16.71
C LYS A 110 6.90 -3.31 -15.76
N GLY A 111 6.78 -3.88 -14.56
CA GLY A 111 7.84 -3.84 -13.52
C GLY A 111 7.88 -2.52 -12.73
N ASP A 112 6.88 -1.65 -12.86
CA ASP A 112 6.73 -0.46 -12.01
C ASP A 112 6.18 -0.85 -10.63
N LEU A 113 7.06 -1.35 -9.79
CA LEU A 113 6.71 -1.82 -8.45
C LEU A 113 6.17 -0.70 -7.56
N LYS A 114 6.60 0.53 -7.77
CA LYS A 114 6.15 1.66 -6.95
C LYS A 114 4.67 1.97 -7.23
N SER A 115 4.30 2.14 -8.49
CA SER A 115 2.91 2.38 -8.88
C SER A 115 2.03 1.18 -8.59
N SER A 116 2.50 -0.05 -8.85
CA SER A 116 1.80 -1.28 -8.52
C SER A 116 1.48 -1.38 -7.03
N ASN A 117 2.45 -1.16 -6.15
CA ASN A 117 2.26 -1.23 -4.71
C ASN A 117 1.31 -0.15 -4.19
N THR A 118 1.42 1.08 -4.72
CA THR A 118 0.53 2.18 -4.30
C THR A 118 -0.91 1.93 -4.76
N CYS A 119 -1.10 1.48 -6.00
CA CYS A 119 -2.40 1.08 -6.54
C CYS A 119 -3.03 -0.05 -5.70
N TYR A 120 -2.23 -1.07 -5.37
CA TYR A 120 -2.67 -2.19 -4.54
C TYR A 120 -3.09 -1.75 -3.12
N ALA A 121 -2.30 -0.88 -2.48
CA ALA A 121 -2.63 -0.37 -1.16
C ALA A 121 -3.94 0.43 -1.15
N GLU A 122 -4.17 1.25 -2.18
CA GLU A 122 -5.40 2.02 -2.35
C GLU A 122 -6.61 1.11 -2.59
N MET A 123 -6.47 0.09 -3.44
CA MET A 123 -7.49 -0.95 -3.64
C MET A 123 -7.86 -1.64 -2.31
N LYS A 124 -6.85 -2.00 -1.50
CA LYS A 124 -7.06 -2.62 -0.19
C LYS A 124 -7.72 -1.68 0.82
N ASP A 125 -7.50 -0.38 0.71
CA ASP A 125 -8.22 0.60 1.51
C ASP A 125 -9.72 0.63 1.17
N VAL A 126 -10.08 0.52 -0.09
CA VAL A 126 -11.48 0.39 -0.54
C VAL A 126 -12.10 -0.92 -0.02
N GLU A 127 -11.39 -2.05 -0.13
CA GLU A 127 -11.84 -3.33 0.43
C GLU A 127 -12.06 -3.24 1.95
N THR A 128 -11.16 -2.58 2.67
CA THR A 128 -11.26 -2.40 4.12
C THR A 128 -12.48 -1.54 4.50
N ARG A 129 -12.77 -0.50 3.72
CA ARG A 129 -13.99 0.31 3.92
C ARG A 129 -15.25 -0.50 3.69
N ARG A 130 -15.30 -1.35 2.65
CA ARG A 130 -16.44 -2.25 2.43
C ARG A 130 -16.61 -3.23 3.59
N LEU A 131 -15.54 -3.85 4.07
CA LEU A 131 -15.60 -4.75 5.21
C LEU A 131 -16.12 -4.06 6.48
N LYS A 132 -15.72 -2.80 6.68
CA LYS A 132 -16.25 -1.98 7.77
C LYS A 132 -17.76 -1.78 7.62
N TYR A 133 -18.20 -1.39 6.42
CA TYR A 133 -19.63 -1.19 6.12
C TYR A 133 -20.43 -2.50 6.35
N LEU A 134 -19.94 -3.64 5.85
CA LEU A 134 -20.60 -4.94 6.05
C LEU A 134 -20.70 -5.32 7.53
N TYR A 135 -19.64 -5.04 8.31
CA TYR A 135 -19.67 -5.27 9.74
C TYR A 135 -20.70 -4.36 10.45
N GLU A 136 -20.79 -3.09 10.09
CA GLU A 136 -21.71 -2.12 10.69
C GLU A 136 -23.18 -2.37 10.29
N SER A 137 -23.43 -2.88 9.07
CA SER A 137 -24.78 -3.13 8.55
C SER A 137 -25.33 -4.51 8.86
N GLU A 138 -24.51 -5.55 8.71
CA GLU A 138 -24.92 -6.95 8.83
C GLU A 138 -24.43 -7.59 10.15
N GLY A 139 -23.43 -6.99 10.78
CA GLY A 139 -22.76 -7.57 11.94
C GLY A 139 -21.90 -8.79 11.59
N GLY A 140 -21.76 -9.69 12.56
CA GLY A 140 -21.05 -10.95 12.39
C GLY A 140 -19.58 -10.89 12.81
N ILE A 141 -19.12 -12.00 13.43
CA ILE A 141 -17.73 -12.12 13.90
C ILE A 141 -16.77 -12.20 12.73
N ASP A 142 -17.16 -12.84 11.64
CA ASP A 142 -16.31 -13.00 10.44
C ASP A 142 -16.03 -11.64 9.77
N ASN A 143 -17.06 -10.80 9.65
CA ASN A 143 -16.92 -9.44 9.11
C ASN A 143 -16.01 -8.59 10.01
N LEU A 144 -16.19 -8.70 11.33
CA LEU A 144 -15.34 -8.00 12.30
C LEU A 144 -13.87 -8.45 12.19
N LEU A 145 -13.63 -9.77 12.17
CA LEU A 145 -12.26 -10.31 12.09
C LEU A 145 -11.59 -9.91 10.77
N ASN A 146 -12.29 -10.01 9.65
CA ASN A 146 -11.76 -9.60 8.35
C ASN A 146 -11.45 -8.11 8.31
N TYR A 147 -12.33 -7.26 8.84
CA TYR A 147 -12.07 -5.83 8.97
C TYR A 147 -10.84 -5.55 9.83
N GLN A 148 -10.77 -6.13 11.04
CA GLN A 148 -9.65 -5.93 11.96
C GLN A 148 -8.33 -6.43 11.39
N LEU A 149 -8.35 -7.57 10.69
CA LEU A 149 -7.17 -8.10 10.02
C LEU A 149 -6.66 -7.14 8.93
N ASN A 150 -7.54 -6.59 8.11
CA ASN A 150 -7.15 -5.62 7.09
C ASN A 150 -6.61 -4.32 7.71
N VAL A 151 -7.25 -3.83 8.78
CA VAL A 151 -6.75 -2.66 9.53
C VAL A 151 -5.35 -2.95 10.10
N PHE A 152 -5.15 -4.12 10.70
CA PHE A 152 -3.83 -4.52 11.19
C PHE A 152 -2.80 -4.56 10.06
N LEU A 153 -3.11 -5.18 8.92
CA LEU A 153 -2.21 -5.27 7.77
C LEU A 153 -1.89 -3.88 7.20
N LYS A 154 -2.85 -2.97 7.17
CA LYS A 154 -2.64 -1.57 6.77
C LYS A 154 -1.56 -0.90 7.62
N TYR A 155 -1.72 -0.94 8.94
CA TYR A 155 -0.80 -0.25 9.85
C TYR A 155 0.53 -0.97 9.99
N PHE A 156 0.54 -2.29 10.02
CA PHE A 156 1.74 -3.10 10.23
C PHE A 156 2.65 -3.13 9.00
N ALA A 157 2.10 -3.33 7.81
CA ALA A 157 2.87 -3.64 6.60
C ALA A 157 2.44 -2.88 5.34
N GLU A 158 1.49 -1.92 5.44
CA GLU A 158 0.83 -1.33 4.27
C GLU A 158 0.33 -2.42 3.31
N TYR A 159 -0.42 -3.37 3.84
CA TYR A 159 -0.92 -4.55 3.10
C TYR A 159 0.18 -5.41 2.44
N GLY A 160 1.39 -5.41 3.01
CA GLY A 160 2.54 -6.16 2.50
C GLY A 160 3.40 -5.41 1.48
N THR A 161 3.06 -4.17 1.15
CA THR A 161 3.82 -3.35 0.19
C THR A 161 5.06 -2.70 0.80
N SER A 162 5.14 -2.63 2.14
CA SER A 162 6.25 -1.98 2.85
C SER A 162 6.90 -2.89 3.91
N PRO A 163 7.82 -3.79 3.53
CA PRO A 163 8.49 -4.68 4.48
C PRO A 163 9.33 -3.93 5.53
N ILE A 164 9.90 -2.77 5.16
CA ILE A 164 10.68 -1.94 6.10
C ILE A 164 9.81 -1.44 7.26
N LYS A 165 8.55 -1.12 6.99
CA LYS A 165 7.60 -0.68 8.03
C LYS A 165 7.33 -1.80 9.03
N SER A 166 7.12 -3.02 8.56
CA SER A 166 6.94 -4.21 9.41
C SER A 166 8.14 -4.46 10.32
N ILE A 167 9.36 -4.36 9.77
CA ILE A 167 10.60 -4.53 10.55
C ILE A 167 10.71 -3.46 11.65
N LYS A 168 10.43 -2.19 11.32
CA LYS A 168 10.45 -1.09 12.31
C LYS A 168 9.44 -1.33 13.43
N ILE A 169 8.20 -1.69 13.09
CA ILE A 169 7.15 -1.95 14.10
C ILE A 169 7.51 -3.15 14.95
N SER A 170 8.01 -4.25 14.35
CA SER A 170 8.49 -5.43 15.10
C SER A 170 9.62 -5.07 16.07
N GLY A 171 10.57 -4.24 15.65
CA GLY A 171 11.63 -3.73 16.51
C GLY A 171 11.08 -2.96 17.71
N TRP A 172 10.11 -2.07 17.50
CA TRP A 172 9.44 -1.34 18.58
C TRP A 172 8.69 -2.27 19.53
N VAL A 173 7.97 -3.26 19.00
CA VAL A 173 7.27 -4.25 19.83
C VAL A 173 8.26 -5.00 20.73
N ILE A 174 9.38 -5.48 20.16
CA ILE A 174 10.42 -6.16 20.93
C ILE A 174 10.99 -5.25 22.02
N LEU A 175 11.29 -3.99 21.72
CA LEU A 175 11.80 -3.02 22.68
C LEU A 175 10.81 -2.77 23.83
N ILE A 176 9.52 -2.59 23.50
CA ILE A 176 8.47 -2.39 24.50
C ILE A 176 8.36 -3.62 25.41
N PHE A 177 8.29 -4.82 24.85
CA PHE A 177 8.23 -6.05 25.65
C PHE A 177 9.49 -6.24 26.48
N SER A 178 10.69 -5.96 25.94
CA SER A 178 11.96 -6.02 26.68
C SER A 178 11.96 -5.05 27.85
N PHE A 179 11.41 -3.84 27.66
CA PHE A 179 11.27 -2.86 28.72
C PHE A 179 10.33 -3.35 29.84
N PHE A 180 9.16 -3.85 29.50
CA PHE A 180 8.25 -4.44 30.47
C PHE A 180 8.88 -5.62 31.20
N TYR A 181 9.52 -6.53 30.48
CA TYR A 181 10.21 -7.68 31.06
C TYR A 181 11.31 -7.27 32.04
N PHE A 182 11.91 -6.10 31.83
CA PHE A 182 12.93 -5.57 32.75
C PHE A 182 12.37 -5.29 34.15
N PHE A 183 11.09 -4.93 34.27
CA PHE A 183 10.43 -4.63 35.53
C PHE A 183 9.76 -5.85 36.19
N PHE A 184 9.42 -6.88 35.43
CA PHE A 184 8.87 -8.12 35.98
C PHE A 184 10.00 -9.00 36.46
N TYR A 185 10.24 -8.91 37.77
CA TYR A 185 11.29 -9.69 38.44
C TYR A 185 10.81 -11.14 38.67
N SER A 186 11.52 -12.10 38.07
CA SER A 186 11.35 -13.53 38.32
C SER A 186 12.61 -14.07 39.04
N ASP A 187 12.45 -14.88 40.08
CA ASP A 187 13.58 -15.52 40.77
C ASP A 187 14.39 -16.42 39.82
N TRP A 188 13.75 -16.97 38.81
CA TRP A 188 14.40 -17.74 37.74
C TRP A 188 15.34 -16.87 36.86
N ASP A 189 15.03 -15.61 36.75
CA ASP A 189 15.76 -14.65 35.91
C ASP A 189 17.00 -14.09 36.61
N ARG A 190 17.08 -14.22 37.94
CA ARG A 190 18.18 -13.70 38.74
C ARG A 190 19.53 -14.34 38.40
N ILE A 191 19.54 -15.65 38.14
CA ILE A 191 20.76 -16.41 37.76
C ILE A 191 21.15 -16.06 36.31
N ASN A 192 20.20 -16.05 35.40
CA ASN A 192 20.44 -15.75 34.02
C ASN A 192 20.83 -14.28 33.79
N ARG A 193 20.27 -13.37 34.57
CA ARG A 193 20.61 -11.94 34.52
C ARG A 193 22.06 -11.65 34.90
N LYS A 194 22.54 -12.26 35.99
CA LYS A 194 23.96 -12.16 36.38
C LYS A 194 24.87 -12.69 35.28
N PHE A 195 24.49 -13.78 34.64
CA PHE A 195 25.26 -14.40 33.57
C PHE A 195 25.29 -13.51 32.31
N LEU A 196 24.16 -12.90 31.93
CA LEU A 196 24.07 -11.99 30.78
C LEU A 196 24.82 -10.68 31.02
N ILE A 197 24.72 -10.10 32.25
CA ILE A 197 25.44 -8.88 32.60
C ILE A 197 26.94 -9.13 32.57
N ASN A 198 27.42 -10.22 33.19
CA ASN A 198 28.84 -10.57 33.18
C ASN A 198 29.38 -10.85 31.77
N ARG A 199 28.53 -11.45 30.89
CA ARG A 199 28.92 -11.66 29.49
C ARG A 199 28.90 -10.36 28.69
N GLY A 200 27.94 -9.47 28.95
CA GLY A 200 27.88 -8.13 28.35
C GLY A 200 29.08 -7.27 28.76
N GLU A 201 29.46 -7.28 30.04
CA GLU A 201 30.65 -6.58 30.53
C GLU A 201 31.93 -7.11 29.87
N LYS A 202 32.06 -8.45 29.73
CA LYS A 202 33.19 -9.09 29.05
C LYS A 202 33.22 -8.69 27.54
N LEU A 203 32.07 -8.61 26.87
CA LEU A 203 31.96 -8.14 25.49
C LEU A 203 32.36 -6.66 25.37
N ILE A 204 31.87 -5.80 26.25
CA ILE A 204 32.22 -4.38 26.26
C ILE A 204 33.72 -4.17 26.57
N SER A 205 34.28 -4.93 27.56
CA SER A 205 35.71 -4.88 27.86
C SER A 205 36.57 -5.34 26.68
N TYR A 206 36.10 -6.35 25.94
CA TYR A 206 36.76 -6.82 24.71
C TYR A 206 36.83 -5.72 23.65
N PHE A 207 35.71 -5.05 23.36
CA PHE A 207 35.71 -3.94 22.39
C PHE A 207 36.52 -2.72 22.86
N ARG A 208 36.73 -2.59 24.17
CA ARG A 208 37.47 -1.46 24.76
C ARG A 208 38.96 -1.73 24.93
N SER A 209 39.41 -3.00 24.92
CA SER A 209 40.78 -3.39 25.29
C SER A 209 41.65 -3.83 24.14
N GLU A 210 41.24 -3.77 22.86
CA GLU A 210 41.95 -4.30 21.71
C GLU A 210 42.40 -5.79 21.81
N GLN A 211 41.88 -6.53 22.79
CA GLN A 211 42.20 -7.96 22.98
C GLN A 211 41.55 -8.80 21.87
N LYS A 212 42.31 -9.83 21.42
CA LYS A 212 41.83 -10.75 20.37
C LYS A 212 40.78 -11.72 20.93
N LEU A 213 39.87 -12.17 20.06
CA LEU A 213 38.76 -13.11 20.37
C LEU A 213 39.26 -14.42 21.05
N GLU A 214 40.48 -14.84 20.76
CA GLU A 214 41.10 -16.05 21.33
C GLU A 214 41.26 -15.99 22.85
N ASP A 215 41.47 -14.81 23.41
CA ASP A 215 41.68 -14.65 24.86
C ASP A 215 40.36 -14.78 25.66
N LEU A 216 39.21 -14.62 25.02
CA LEU A 216 37.88 -14.79 25.64
C LEU A 216 37.50 -16.25 25.90
N TYR A 217 38.15 -17.19 25.22
CA TYR A 217 37.84 -18.61 25.31
C TYR A 217 38.91 -19.41 26.05
N SER A 218 40.04 -18.82 26.41
CA SER A 218 41.13 -19.48 27.13
C SER A 218 40.82 -19.84 28.57
N ASP A 219 39.82 -19.19 29.20
CA ASP A 219 39.40 -19.41 30.60
C ASP A 219 38.46 -20.62 30.81
N LYS A 220 38.34 -21.53 29.84
CA LYS A 220 37.33 -22.60 29.88
C LYS A 220 37.82 -23.99 30.22
N TYR A 221 39.14 -24.14 30.58
CA TYR A 221 39.65 -25.46 30.96
C TYR A 221 40.54 -25.36 32.17
#